data_45658e3f35e32fe265377df93a0e3f46
#
_entry.id   45658e3f35e32fe265377df93a0e3f46
#
_cell.length_a   1.000
_cell.length_b   1.000
_cell.length_c   1.000
_cell.angle_alpha   90.00
_cell.angle_beta   90.00
_cell.angle_gamma   90.00
#
_symmetry.space_group_name_H-M   'P 1'
#
loop_
_entity.id
_entity.type
_entity.pdbx_description
1 polymer ?
#
loop_
_entity_poly.entity_id
_entity_poly.type
_entity_poly.pdbx_seq_one_letter_code
_entity_poly.pdbx_strand_id
1 'polypeptide(L)'
;MDAPLYPFKPIYSLKALSLTLGESAELLESLAMRSSNLYRYVPQAKKDGPPRDTYDAYQPLKSIQRKIVDRLLARVRFPAYLHGGIKDPLNRRSIYSNAKVHGNAKFVLLQDIKDFFPSIKVQHVQQIFERLFGFSEEVSKLLALLTTRDGVVPQGASSSGYLANLVFWDVEPMLVTRLEAQGLNYSRFADDITISSMTPLDSATLTKLVSAVTRMLAEKGCYQKRSKLHVRRRGQTLKVKVIDEFVPLTVTGLTIFNQVPGIPKAERKAIRAAVKQLEDQAEHGASWIQLEPLARRVMGRIGRLIACAHPDGERLKQRLHALKARSQVALLGRYAAAQPESAFSVE
;
A
#
# COMPACT_ATOMS: atom_id res chain seq x y z
N MET A 1 -5.38 -2.02 -25.13
CA MET A 1 -4.99 -2.80 -23.94
C MET A 1 -4.16 -1.89 -23.04
N ASP A 2 -4.60 -1.64 -21.80
CA ASP A 2 -3.85 -0.87 -20.82
C ASP A 2 -2.81 -1.80 -20.15
N ALA A 3 -1.54 -1.63 -20.46
CA ALA A 3 -0.45 -2.49 -20.02
C ALA A 3 0.74 -1.68 -19.51
N PRO A 4 1.56 -2.23 -18.59
CA PRO A 4 2.79 -1.58 -18.17
C PRO A 4 3.71 -1.31 -19.36
N LEU A 5 4.32 -0.13 -19.39
CA LEU A 5 5.24 0.28 -20.46
C LEU A 5 6.44 1.01 -19.87
N TYR A 6 7.65 0.58 -20.21
CA TYR A 6 8.86 1.33 -19.94
C TYR A 6 9.16 2.24 -21.16
N PRO A 7 9.03 3.57 -21.04
CA PRO A 7 9.04 4.47 -22.19
C PRO A 7 10.43 5.00 -22.59
N PHE A 8 11.49 4.46 -21.99
CA PHE A 8 12.86 4.93 -22.20
C PHE A 8 13.70 3.92 -23.00
N LYS A 9 14.86 4.38 -23.48
CA LYS A 9 15.82 3.51 -24.18
C LYS A 9 16.32 2.40 -23.25
N PRO A 10 16.42 1.17 -23.74
CA PRO A 10 16.99 0.06 -23.00
C PRO A 10 18.46 0.27 -22.61
N ILE A 11 18.88 -0.36 -21.52
CA ILE A 11 20.26 -0.35 -21.03
C ILE A 11 20.91 -1.69 -21.39
N TYR A 12 21.99 -1.64 -22.21
CA TYR A 12 22.61 -2.83 -22.75
C TYR A 12 23.98 -3.19 -22.14
N SER A 13 24.54 -2.35 -21.26
CA SER A 13 25.83 -2.61 -20.65
C SER A 13 25.90 -2.15 -19.19
N LEU A 14 26.78 -2.77 -18.41
CA LEU A 14 27.05 -2.38 -17.00
C LEU A 14 27.56 -0.94 -16.91
N LYS A 15 28.35 -0.48 -17.89
CA LYS A 15 28.81 0.91 -17.97
C LYS A 15 27.63 1.88 -18.08
N ALA A 16 26.65 1.60 -18.94
CA ALA A 16 25.45 2.42 -19.07
C ALA A 16 24.57 2.38 -17.81
N LEU A 17 24.46 1.22 -17.16
CA LEU A 17 23.76 1.08 -15.88
C LEU A 17 24.47 1.88 -14.77
N SER A 18 25.80 1.80 -14.68
CA SER A 18 26.64 2.54 -13.75
C SER A 18 26.40 4.06 -13.88
N LEU A 19 26.43 4.59 -15.09
CA LEU A 19 26.08 6.00 -15.37
C LEU A 19 24.63 6.32 -14.97
N THR A 20 23.70 5.43 -15.30
CA THR A 20 22.28 5.62 -14.97
C THR A 20 22.05 5.65 -13.45
N LEU A 21 22.71 4.79 -12.69
CA LEU A 21 22.56 4.73 -11.24
C LEU A 21 23.52 5.69 -10.51
N GLY A 22 24.55 6.24 -11.17
CA GLY A 22 25.59 7.08 -10.59
C GLY A 22 26.38 6.32 -9.51
N GLU A 23 26.76 5.08 -9.84
CA GLU A 23 27.55 4.17 -8.99
C GLU A 23 28.52 3.37 -9.85
N SER A 24 29.65 2.93 -9.32
CA SER A 24 30.59 2.13 -10.09
C SER A 24 30.06 0.72 -10.36
N ALA A 25 30.47 0.13 -11.49
CA ALA A 25 30.07 -1.23 -11.85
C ALA A 25 30.52 -2.24 -10.80
N GLU A 26 31.76 -2.09 -10.32
CA GLU A 26 32.39 -2.96 -9.31
C GLU A 26 31.61 -2.95 -7.99
N LEU A 27 31.10 -1.77 -7.58
CA LEU A 27 30.25 -1.66 -6.39
C LEU A 27 28.93 -2.39 -6.61
N LEU A 28 28.29 -2.19 -7.75
CA LEU A 28 27.01 -2.83 -8.07
C LEU A 28 27.14 -4.35 -8.09
N GLU A 29 28.19 -4.89 -8.73
CA GLU A 29 28.47 -6.33 -8.76
C GLU A 29 28.81 -6.90 -7.40
N SER A 30 29.68 -6.23 -6.63
CA SER A 30 30.02 -6.62 -5.26
C SER A 30 28.78 -6.67 -4.35
N LEU A 31 27.86 -5.71 -4.48
CA LEU A 31 26.61 -5.71 -3.71
C LEU A 31 25.65 -6.81 -4.16
N ALA A 32 25.56 -7.07 -5.45
CA ALA A 32 24.71 -8.13 -6.00
C ALA A 32 25.12 -9.53 -5.49
N MET A 33 26.43 -9.83 -5.47
CA MET A 33 26.97 -11.12 -5.00
C MET A 33 26.61 -11.41 -3.53
N ARG A 34 26.49 -10.40 -2.70
CA ARG A 34 26.21 -10.52 -1.26
C ARG A 34 24.87 -9.93 -0.84
N SER A 35 23.99 -9.64 -1.79
CA SER A 35 22.73 -8.91 -1.53
C SER A 35 21.89 -9.56 -0.43
N SER A 36 21.78 -10.90 -0.40
CA SER A 36 21.00 -11.64 0.59
C SER A 36 21.45 -11.40 2.03
N ASN A 37 22.74 -11.13 2.25
CA ASN A 37 23.32 -10.87 3.58
C ASN A 37 23.18 -9.39 4.01
N LEU A 38 22.68 -8.53 3.13
CA LEU A 38 22.55 -7.09 3.37
C LEU A 38 21.14 -6.67 3.80
N TYR A 39 20.44 -7.54 4.52
CA TYR A 39 19.10 -7.25 5.07
C TYR A 39 19.05 -7.57 6.56
N ARG A 40 18.33 -6.73 7.29
CA ARG A 40 17.90 -7.02 8.67
C ARG A 40 16.46 -7.48 8.68
N TYR A 41 16.17 -8.44 9.54
CA TYR A 41 14.81 -8.89 9.81
C TYR A 41 14.09 -7.86 10.69
N VAL A 42 12.91 -7.43 10.27
CA VAL A 42 12.08 -6.42 10.96
C VAL A 42 10.64 -6.93 10.98
N PRO A 43 10.29 -7.86 11.89
CA PRO A 43 8.96 -8.46 11.91
C PRO A 43 7.88 -7.40 12.17
N GLN A 44 6.78 -7.46 11.41
CA GLN A 44 5.64 -6.58 11.59
C GLN A 44 4.46 -7.34 12.18
N ALA A 45 3.96 -6.86 13.33
CA ALA A 45 2.79 -7.42 13.98
C ALA A 45 1.56 -7.39 13.04
N LYS A 46 0.83 -8.50 12.96
CA LYS A 46 -0.50 -8.57 12.36
C LYS A 46 -1.54 -8.41 13.46
N LYS A 47 -2.74 -8.00 13.06
CA LYS A 47 -3.89 -7.96 13.96
C LYS A 47 -4.24 -9.36 14.47
N ASP A 48 -4.15 -10.35 13.58
CA ASP A 48 -4.45 -11.75 13.85
C ASP A 48 -3.37 -12.65 13.23
N GLY A 49 -2.83 -13.60 14.01
CA GLY A 49 -1.82 -14.57 13.58
C GLY A 49 -0.37 -14.14 13.77
N PRO A 50 0.59 -14.96 13.30
CA PRO A 50 2.02 -14.68 13.45
C PRO A 50 2.43 -13.39 12.73
N PRO A 51 3.51 -12.71 13.17
CA PRO A 51 4.00 -11.50 12.52
C PRO A 51 4.33 -11.74 11.05
N ARG A 52 4.38 -10.67 10.27
CA ARG A 52 4.88 -10.72 8.89
C ARG A 52 6.39 -10.65 8.89
N ASP A 53 7.02 -11.54 8.13
CA ASP A 53 8.43 -11.45 7.86
C ASP A 53 8.70 -10.30 6.90
N THR A 54 9.25 -9.21 7.42
CA THR A 54 9.68 -8.09 6.61
C THR A 54 11.17 -7.83 6.80
N TYR A 55 11.79 -7.28 5.76
CA TYR A 55 13.23 -7.10 5.69
C TYR A 55 13.55 -5.68 5.24
N ASP A 56 14.48 -5.04 5.92
CA ASP A 56 14.99 -3.72 5.56
C ASP A 56 16.46 -3.86 5.13
N ALA A 57 16.80 -3.36 3.95
CA ALA A 57 18.15 -3.42 3.44
C ALA A 57 19.07 -2.47 4.23
N TYR A 58 20.30 -2.93 4.52
CA TYR A 58 21.36 -2.08 5.04
C TYR A 58 21.91 -1.14 3.95
N GLN A 59 22.58 -0.07 4.38
CA GLN A 59 23.42 0.71 3.48
C GLN A 59 24.69 -0.10 3.10
N PRO A 60 25.17 0.02 1.84
CA PRO A 60 24.70 0.90 0.77
C PRO A 60 23.60 0.29 -0.10
N LEU A 61 23.24 -1.01 0.04
CA LEU A 61 22.21 -1.67 -0.81
C LEU A 61 20.89 -0.90 -0.82
N LYS A 62 20.45 -0.38 0.33
CA LYS A 62 19.22 0.41 0.43
C LYS A 62 19.24 1.66 -0.45
N SER A 63 20.39 2.33 -0.53
CA SER A 63 20.60 3.49 -1.41
C SER A 63 20.49 3.09 -2.88
N ILE A 64 21.14 2.00 -3.27
CA ILE A 64 21.08 1.46 -4.64
C ILE A 64 19.63 1.11 -5.01
N GLN A 65 18.90 0.41 -4.14
CA GLN A 65 17.50 0.08 -4.40
C GLN A 65 16.62 1.32 -4.60
N ARG A 66 16.87 2.39 -3.83
CA ARG A 66 16.17 3.67 -4.03
C ARG A 66 16.49 4.29 -5.39
N LYS A 67 17.77 4.28 -5.81
CA LYS A 67 18.17 4.75 -7.14
C LYS A 67 17.55 3.91 -8.25
N ILE A 68 17.46 2.58 -8.11
CA ILE A 68 16.74 1.70 -9.04
C ILE A 68 15.27 2.09 -9.12
N VAL A 69 14.63 2.35 -7.96
CA VAL A 69 13.24 2.83 -7.95
C VAL A 69 13.11 4.17 -8.66
N ASP A 70 13.87 5.17 -8.29
CA ASP A 70 13.67 6.55 -8.73
C ASP A 70 14.04 6.73 -10.23
N ARG A 71 15.06 6.00 -10.70
CA ARG A 71 15.62 6.15 -12.06
C ARG A 71 15.06 5.16 -13.08
N LEU A 72 14.54 4.02 -12.63
CA LEU A 72 14.04 2.96 -13.49
C LEU A 72 12.58 2.62 -13.20
N LEU A 73 12.26 2.01 -12.04
CA LEU A 73 10.96 1.43 -11.76
C LEU A 73 9.82 2.47 -11.69
N ALA A 74 10.05 3.63 -11.08
CA ALA A 74 9.07 4.71 -11.02
C ALA A 74 8.85 5.42 -12.36
N ARG A 75 9.66 5.12 -13.38
CA ARG A 75 9.52 5.65 -14.73
C ARG A 75 8.59 4.82 -15.62
N VAL A 76 8.19 3.64 -15.15
CA VAL A 76 7.19 2.82 -15.86
C VAL A 76 5.84 3.54 -15.85
N ARG A 77 5.17 3.53 -17.00
CA ARG A 77 3.75 3.90 -17.10
C ARG A 77 2.94 2.71 -16.63
N PHE A 78 2.35 2.83 -15.44
CA PHE A 78 1.53 1.78 -14.87
C PHE A 78 0.09 1.90 -15.37
N PRO A 79 -0.57 0.77 -15.70
CA PRO A 79 -1.97 0.76 -16.11
C PRO A 79 -2.90 1.25 -14.99
N ALA A 80 -4.08 1.73 -15.37
CA ALA A 80 -5.03 2.36 -14.47
C ALA A 80 -5.57 1.42 -13.38
N TYR A 81 -5.56 0.12 -13.61
CA TYR A 81 -6.07 -0.89 -12.67
C TYR A 81 -5.10 -1.25 -11.52
N LEU A 82 -3.83 -0.80 -11.54
CA LEU A 82 -2.85 -1.03 -10.46
C LEU A 82 -2.81 0.13 -9.47
N HIS A 83 -2.96 -0.13 -8.17
CA HIS A 83 -3.11 0.93 -7.18
C HIS A 83 -2.14 0.92 -6.00
N GLY A 84 -1.62 -0.20 -5.56
CA GLY A 84 -0.80 -0.30 -4.36
C GLY A 84 0.70 -0.07 -4.61
N GLY A 85 1.37 0.75 -3.78
CA GLY A 85 2.84 0.86 -3.82
C GLY A 85 3.44 1.61 -5.01
N ILE A 86 2.64 2.33 -5.78
CA ILE A 86 3.06 3.12 -6.94
C ILE A 86 2.99 4.61 -6.57
N LYS A 87 4.08 5.34 -6.74
CA LYS A 87 4.11 6.79 -6.67
C LYS A 87 3.84 7.36 -8.06
N ASP A 88 2.65 7.92 -8.25
CA ASP A 88 2.26 8.58 -9.49
C ASP A 88 1.86 10.02 -9.12
N PRO A 89 2.67 11.04 -9.48
CA PRO A 89 2.38 12.42 -9.11
C PRO A 89 1.17 12.99 -9.85
N LEU A 90 0.84 12.49 -11.03
CA LEU A 90 -0.28 12.96 -11.85
C LEU A 90 -1.58 12.23 -11.49
N ASN A 91 -1.49 10.92 -11.23
CA ASN A 91 -2.65 10.07 -10.91
C ASN A 91 -2.44 9.37 -9.57
N ARG A 92 -2.67 10.08 -8.48
CA ARG A 92 -2.39 9.59 -7.13
C ARG A 92 -3.07 8.25 -6.84
N ARG A 93 -2.24 7.20 -6.67
CA ARG A 93 -2.67 5.83 -6.40
C ARG A 93 -2.78 5.60 -4.89
N SER A 94 -3.91 5.06 -4.45
CA SER A 94 -4.22 4.87 -3.03
C SER A 94 -5.38 3.89 -2.85
N ILE A 95 -5.69 3.56 -1.60
CA ILE A 95 -6.92 2.82 -1.26
C ILE A 95 -8.18 3.51 -1.78
N TYR A 96 -8.17 4.85 -1.85
CA TYR A 96 -9.28 5.64 -2.38
C TYR A 96 -9.43 5.47 -3.89
N SER A 97 -8.36 5.64 -4.66
CA SER A 97 -8.39 5.44 -6.12
C SER A 97 -8.78 4.01 -6.47
N ASN A 98 -8.31 3.01 -5.70
CA ASN A 98 -8.68 1.63 -5.87
C ASN A 98 -10.19 1.40 -5.64
N ALA A 99 -10.71 1.89 -4.52
CA ALA A 99 -12.14 1.75 -4.20
C ALA A 99 -13.04 2.51 -5.21
N LYS A 100 -12.56 3.64 -5.75
CA LYS A 100 -13.29 4.45 -6.74
C LYS A 100 -13.59 3.70 -8.03
N VAL A 101 -12.73 2.80 -8.47
CA VAL A 101 -12.95 1.92 -9.64
C VAL A 101 -14.25 1.12 -9.49
N HIS A 102 -14.63 0.78 -8.27
CA HIS A 102 -15.77 -0.07 -7.94
C HIS A 102 -16.99 0.70 -7.42
N GLY A 103 -17.00 2.01 -7.60
CA GLY A 103 -18.13 2.86 -7.18
C GLY A 103 -19.47 2.38 -7.75
N ASN A 104 -20.52 2.42 -6.93
CA ASN A 104 -21.88 1.96 -7.27
C ASN A 104 -22.03 0.45 -7.57
N ALA A 105 -21.00 -0.38 -7.41
CA ALA A 105 -21.10 -1.80 -7.66
C ALA A 105 -22.23 -2.45 -6.83
N LYS A 106 -22.91 -3.42 -7.42
CA LYS A 106 -23.91 -4.27 -6.76
C LYS A 106 -23.31 -5.59 -6.31
N PHE A 107 -22.19 -5.96 -6.89
CA PHE A 107 -21.48 -7.20 -6.66
C PHE A 107 -19.97 -6.96 -6.62
N VAL A 108 -19.28 -7.62 -5.69
CA VAL A 108 -17.81 -7.57 -5.56
C VAL A 108 -17.26 -8.96 -5.27
N LEU A 109 -16.27 -9.37 -6.03
CA LEU A 109 -15.42 -10.53 -5.81
C LEU A 109 -14.06 -10.04 -5.34
N LEU A 110 -13.66 -10.43 -4.12
CA LEU A 110 -12.38 -10.11 -3.50
C LEU A 110 -11.51 -11.36 -3.46
N GLN A 111 -10.28 -11.24 -3.88
CA GLN A 111 -9.29 -12.31 -3.88
C GLN A 111 -7.95 -11.77 -3.39
N ASP A 112 -7.19 -12.60 -2.68
CA ASP A 112 -5.88 -12.24 -2.11
C ASP A 112 -4.84 -13.25 -2.60
N ILE A 113 -3.65 -12.77 -2.96
CA ILE A 113 -2.54 -13.63 -3.39
C ILE A 113 -1.79 -14.12 -2.15
N LYS A 114 -1.67 -15.45 -2.04
CA LYS A 114 -0.97 -16.08 -0.93
C LYS A 114 0.52 -15.75 -0.99
N ASP A 115 1.08 -15.31 0.14
CA ASP A 115 2.52 -15.05 0.32
C ASP A 115 3.14 -14.30 -0.88
N PHE A 116 2.48 -13.21 -1.32
CA PHE A 116 2.72 -12.58 -2.62
C PHE A 116 4.18 -12.23 -2.88
N PHE A 117 4.82 -11.47 -1.98
CA PHE A 117 6.21 -11.06 -2.18
C PHE A 117 7.19 -12.25 -2.26
N PRO A 118 7.15 -13.25 -1.36
CA PRO A 118 7.98 -14.44 -1.46
C PRO A 118 7.69 -15.34 -2.68
N SER A 119 6.48 -15.21 -3.27
CA SER A 119 6.14 -15.95 -4.50
C SER A 119 6.85 -15.38 -5.74
N ILE A 120 7.29 -14.13 -5.69
CA ILE A 120 8.00 -13.48 -6.80
C ILE A 120 9.47 -13.87 -6.78
N LYS A 121 9.87 -14.73 -7.70
CA LYS A 121 11.23 -15.26 -7.81
C LYS A 121 12.16 -14.31 -8.56
N VAL A 122 13.46 -14.45 -8.33
CA VAL A 122 14.51 -13.67 -9.01
C VAL A 122 14.38 -13.74 -10.54
N GLN A 123 13.96 -14.90 -11.06
CA GLN A 123 13.73 -15.07 -12.50
C GLN A 123 12.58 -14.18 -13.02
N HIS A 124 11.50 -13.99 -12.24
CA HIS A 124 10.43 -13.06 -12.62
C HIS A 124 10.95 -11.62 -12.67
N VAL A 125 11.80 -11.24 -11.71
CA VAL A 125 12.41 -9.90 -11.66
C VAL A 125 13.37 -9.70 -12.85
N GLN A 126 14.18 -10.71 -13.18
CA GLN A 126 15.04 -10.68 -14.36
C GLN A 126 14.21 -10.51 -15.63
N GLN A 127 13.13 -11.27 -15.82
CA GLN A 127 12.23 -11.16 -16.97
C GLN A 127 11.57 -9.78 -17.09
N ILE A 128 11.24 -9.12 -15.96
CA ILE A 128 10.75 -7.74 -15.99
C ILE A 128 11.78 -6.82 -16.62
N PHE A 129 13.04 -6.83 -16.16
CA PHE A 129 14.08 -5.97 -16.71
C PHE A 129 14.47 -6.36 -18.16
N GLU A 130 14.51 -7.64 -18.45
CA GLU A 130 14.90 -8.13 -19.77
C GLU A 130 13.83 -7.89 -20.84
N ARG A 131 12.57 -8.22 -20.55
CA ARG A 131 11.50 -8.23 -21.58
C ARG A 131 10.64 -6.98 -21.55
N LEU A 132 10.26 -6.48 -20.37
CA LEU A 132 9.44 -5.26 -20.28
C LEU A 132 10.32 -4.00 -20.47
N PHE A 133 11.52 -3.97 -19.88
CA PHE A 133 12.44 -2.84 -20.03
C PHE A 133 13.34 -2.97 -21.27
N GLY A 134 13.49 -4.17 -21.83
CA GLY A 134 14.35 -4.44 -22.99
C GLY A 134 15.85 -4.42 -22.67
N PHE A 135 16.24 -4.54 -21.39
CA PHE A 135 17.65 -4.49 -21.00
C PHE A 135 18.40 -5.78 -21.40
N SER A 136 19.73 -5.70 -21.49
CA SER A 136 20.55 -6.90 -21.72
C SER A 136 20.39 -7.91 -20.58
N GLU A 137 20.66 -9.18 -20.84
CA GLU A 137 20.62 -10.25 -19.85
C GLU A 137 21.51 -9.95 -18.65
N GLU A 138 22.74 -9.47 -18.90
CA GLU A 138 23.73 -9.12 -17.87
C GLU A 138 23.20 -8.03 -16.93
N VAL A 139 22.67 -6.93 -17.47
CA VAL A 139 22.07 -5.83 -16.72
C VAL A 139 20.85 -6.30 -15.93
N SER A 140 19.99 -7.09 -16.57
CA SER A 140 18.75 -7.61 -15.97
C SER A 140 19.05 -8.57 -14.81
N LYS A 141 20.02 -9.43 -14.94
CA LYS A 141 20.49 -10.33 -13.89
C LYS A 141 21.06 -9.57 -12.69
N LEU A 142 21.91 -8.56 -12.96
CA LEU A 142 22.47 -7.71 -11.90
C LEU A 142 21.38 -6.97 -11.12
N LEU A 143 20.43 -6.34 -11.81
CA LEU A 143 19.29 -5.64 -11.18
C LEU A 143 18.39 -6.60 -10.39
N ALA A 144 18.17 -7.80 -10.89
CA ALA A 144 17.39 -8.82 -10.18
C ALA A 144 18.08 -9.23 -8.87
N LEU A 145 19.39 -9.46 -8.87
CA LEU A 145 20.15 -9.77 -7.66
C LEU A 145 20.14 -8.62 -6.64
N LEU A 146 20.29 -7.37 -7.08
CA LEU A 146 20.26 -6.18 -6.21
C LEU A 146 18.90 -5.93 -5.55
N THR A 147 17.83 -6.50 -6.10
CA THR A 147 16.45 -6.25 -5.65
C THR A 147 15.75 -7.47 -5.05
N THR A 148 16.43 -8.60 -4.98
CA THR A 148 15.96 -9.83 -4.34
C THR A 148 16.83 -10.23 -3.14
N ARG A 149 16.27 -11.06 -2.26
CA ARG A 149 16.93 -11.70 -1.13
C ARG A 149 16.61 -13.19 -1.17
N ASP A 150 17.61 -14.03 -1.08
CA ASP A 150 17.46 -15.51 -1.12
C ASP A 150 16.60 -15.98 -2.32
N GLY A 151 16.79 -15.34 -3.49
CA GLY A 151 16.10 -15.67 -4.72
C GLY A 151 14.63 -15.24 -4.80
N VAL A 152 14.13 -14.41 -3.87
CA VAL A 152 12.75 -13.89 -3.85
C VAL A 152 12.72 -12.38 -3.59
N VAL A 153 11.59 -11.74 -3.93
CA VAL A 153 11.38 -10.33 -3.58
C VAL A 153 11.09 -10.22 -2.08
N PRO A 154 11.93 -9.51 -1.29
CA PRO A 154 11.73 -9.36 0.14
C PRO A 154 10.58 -8.41 0.44
N GLN A 155 9.72 -8.74 1.38
CA GLN A 155 8.70 -7.80 1.84
C GLN A 155 9.35 -6.70 2.69
N GLY A 156 9.15 -5.43 2.31
CA GLY A 156 9.64 -4.25 3.04
C GLY A 156 10.80 -3.51 2.38
N ALA A 157 11.48 -4.08 1.39
CA ALA A 157 12.52 -3.36 0.64
C ALA A 157 11.94 -2.29 -0.28
N SER A 158 12.75 -1.27 -0.60
CA SER A 158 12.31 -0.08 -1.36
C SER A 158 11.76 -0.41 -2.75
N SER A 159 12.32 -1.41 -3.44
CA SER A 159 11.95 -1.84 -4.80
C SER A 159 10.76 -2.80 -4.85
N SER A 160 10.45 -3.48 -3.74
CA SER A 160 9.53 -4.61 -3.72
C SER A 160 8.11 -4.28 -4.18
N GLY A 161 7.57 -3.12 -3.79
CA GLY A 161 6.23 -2.70 -4.20
C GLY A 161 6.09 -2.51 -5.71
N TYR A 162 7.11 -1.95 -6.36
CA TYR A 162 7.13 -1.77 -7.81
C TYR A 162 7.24 -3.10 -8.55
N LEU A 163 8.17 -3.97 -8.12
CA LEU A 163 8.35 -5.30 -8.72
C LEU A 163 7.11 -6.17 -8.58
N ALA A 164 6.45 -6.11 -7.41
CA ALA A 164 5.19 -6.81 -7.17
C ALA A 164 4.06 -6.33 -8.10
N ASN A 165 4.03 -5.04 -8.44
CA ASN A 165 3.07 -4.55 -9.42
C ASN A 165 3.40 -4.99 -10.86
N LEU A 166 4.65 -5.27 -11.16
CA LEU A 166 5.11 -5.64 -12.50
C LEU A 166 5.16 -7.15 -12.75
N VAL A 167 5.02 -8.02 -11.73
CA VAL A 167 5.19 -9.47 -11.92
C VAL A 167 4.25 -10.08 -12.96
N PHE A 168 3.05 -9.53 -13.12
CA PHE A 168 2.03 -9.99 -14.07
C PHE A 168 1.96 -9.12 -15.35
N TRP A 169 2.99 -8.35 -15.67
CA TRP A 169 3.01 -7.36 -16.73
C TRP A 169 2.60 -7.91 -18.11
N ASP A 170 2.84 -9.17 -18.38
CA ASP A 170 2.60 -9.88 -19.64
C ASP A 170 1.27 -10.67 -19.67
N VAL A 171 0.67 -10.95 -18.53
CA VAL A 171 -0.53 -11.81 -18.44
C VAL A 171 -1.77 -11.08 -17.93
N GLU A 172 -1.61 -10.15 -16.99
CA GLU A 172 -2.71 -9.41 -16.37
C GLU A 172 -3.47 -8.49 -17.34
N PRO A 173 -2.80 -7.75 -18.26
CA PRO A 173 -3.50 -6.86 -19.20
C PRO A 173 -4.53 -7.57 -20.07
N MET A 174 -4.27 -8.79 -20.51
CA MET A 174 -5.20 -9.59 -21.31
C MET A 174 -6.43 -10.00 -20.48
N LEU A 175 -6.23 -10.40 -19.23
CA LEU A 175 -7.34 -10.70 -18.31
C LEU A 175 -8.23 -9.46 -18.14
N VAL A 176 -7.62 -8.30 -17.83
CA VAL A 176 -8.36 -7.04 -17.61
C VAL A 176 -9.18 -6.67 -18.84
N THR A 177 -8.58 -6.69 -20.03
CA THR A 177 -9.30 -6.39 -21.27
C THR A 177 -10.52 -7.31 -21.49
N ARG A 178 -10.40 -8.61 -21.17
CA ARG A 178 -11.52 -9.57 -21.26
C ARG A 178 -12.63 -9.29 -20.24
N LEU A 179 -12.27 -8.83 -19.03
CA LEU A 179 -13.24 -8.50 -17.99
C LEU A 179 -13.98 -7.20 -18.35
N GLU A 180 -13.26 -6.18 -18.81
CA GLU A 180 -13.85 -4.91 -19.27
C GLU A 180 -14.83 -5.12 -20.43
N ALA A 181 -14.50 -6.00 -21.39
CA ALA A 181 -15.40 -6.35 -22.49
C ALA A 181 -16.70 -7.03 -22.01
N GLN A 182 -16.73 -7.58 -20.79
CA GLN A 182 -17.93 -8.14 -20.14
C GLN A 182 -18.64 -7.14 -19.22
N GLY A 183 -18.22 -5.86 -19.22
CA GLY A 183 -18.76 -4.83 -18.34
C GLY A 183 -18.36 -4.98 -16.87
N LEU A 184 -17.26 -5.68 -16.59
CA LEU A 184 -16.72 -5.89 -15.25
C LEU A 184 -15.58 -4.89 -14.99
N ASN A 185 -15.52 -4.35 -13.78
CA ASN A 185 -14.38 -3.56 -13.34
C ASN A 185 -13.37 -4.46 -12.62
N TYR A 186 -12.10 -4.23 -12.90
CA TYR A 186 -10.98 -4.91 -12.26
C TYR A 186 -10.03 -3.90 -11.62
N SER A 187 -9.48 -4.23 -10.46
CA SER A 187 -8.33 -3.54 -9.90
C SER A 187 -7.47 -4.48 -9.06
N ARG A 188 -6.18 -4.12 -8.90
CA ARG A 188 -5.28 -4.79 -7.98
C ARG A 188 -4.55 -3.78 -7.09
N PHE A 189 -4.65 -3.98 -5.79
CA PHE A 189 -3.93 -3.22 -4.77
C PHE A 189 -2.92 -4.16 -4.09
N ALA A 190 -1.70 -4.17 -4.59
CA ALA A 190 -0.66 -5.15 -4.21
C ALA A 190 -1.16 -6.60 -4.39
N ASP A 191 -1.41 -7.32 -3.28
CA ASP A 191 -1.91 -8.68 -3.22
C ASP A 191 -3.45 -8.81 -3.30
N ASP A 192 -4.17 -7.70 -3.09
CA ASP A 192 -5.64 -7.68 -3.14
C ASP A 192 -6.16 -7.47 -4.57
N ILE A 193 -6.81 -8.47 -5.16
CA ILE A 193 -7.50 -8.39 -6.45
C ILE A 193 -8.99 -8.17 -6.20
N THR A 194 -9.56 -7.20 -6.90
CA THR A 194 -10.99 -6.89 -6.83
C THR A 194 -11.61 -6.90 -8.22
N ILE A 195 -12.72 -7.66 -8.38
CA ILE A 195 -13.57 -7.62 -9.57
C ILE A 195 -14.96 -7.19 -9.12
N SER A 196 -15.59 -6.28 -9.85
CA SER A 196 -16.95 -5.82 -9.51
C SER A 196 -17.86 -5.73 -10.72
N SER A 197 -19.17 -5.79 -10.44
CA SER A 197 -20.24 -5.67 -11.44
C SER A 197 -21.35 -4.74 -10.94
N MET A 198 -21.97 -4.02 -11.88
CA MET A 198 -23.20 -3.24 -11.66
C MET A 198 -24.45 -4.13 -11.67
N THR A 199 -24.32 -5.37 -12.12
CA THR A 199 -25.41 -6.36 -12.18
C THR A 199 -25.04 -7.57 -11.29
N PRO A 200 -26.05 -8.31 -10.78
CA PRO A 200 -25.80 -9.58 -10.11
C PRO A 200 -25.13 -10.57 -11.07
N LEU A 201 -24.23 -11.37 -10.55
CA LEU A 201 -23.56 -12.45 -11.28
C LEU A 201 -24.04 -13.80 -10.77
N ASP A 202 -24.26 -14.74 -11.70
CA ASP A 202 -24.60 -16.12 -11.38
C ASP A 202 -23.37 -16.95 -10.93
N SER A 203 -23.62 -18.13 -10.39
CA SER A 203 -22.57 -19.01 -9.88
C SER A 203 -21.61 -19.51 -10.97
N ALA A 204 -22.11 -19.73 -12.19
CA ALA A 204 -21.29 -20.19 -13.32
C ALA A 204 -20.30 -19.10 -13.75
N THR A 205 -20.77 -17.87 -13.87
CA THR A 205 -19.92 -16.69 -14.17
C THR A 205 -18.87 -16.49 -13.06
N LEU A 206 -19.27 -16.59 -11.78
CA LEU A 206 -18.34 -16.49 -10.65
C LEU A 206 -17.23 -17.53 -10.73
N THR A 207 -17.57 -18.79 -11.01
CA THR A 207 -16.59 -19.87 -11.16
C THR A 207 -15.61 -19.57 -12.30
N LYS A 208 -16.11 -19.06 -13.43
CA LYS A 208 -15.25 -18.64 -14.56
C LYS A 208 -14.31 -17.50 -14.17
N LEU A 209 -14.78 -16.49 -13.43
CA LEU A 209 -13.94 -15.36 -12.97
C LEU A 209 -12.85 -15.83 -12.01
N VAL A 210 -13.19 -16.66 -11.01
CA VAL A 210 -12.21 -17.23 -10.08
C VAL A 210 -11.17 -18.06 -10.84
N SER A 211 -11.61 -18.92 -11.78
CA SER A 211 -10.71 -19.73 -12.58
C SER A 211 -9.79 -18.91 -13.49
N ALA A 212 -10.29 -17.81 -14.07
CA ALA A 212 -9.48 -16.92 -14.91
C ALA A 212 -8.36 -16.24 -14.11
N VAL A 213 -8.68 -15.72 -12.91
CA VAL A 213 -7.66 -15.15 -12.01
C VAL A 213 -6.68 -16.23 -11.55
N THR A 214 -7.17 -17.40 -11.14
CA THR A 214 -6.30 -18.51 -10.71
C THR A 214 -5.31 -18.91 -11.80
N ARG A 215 -5.76 -18.97 -13.05
CA ARG A 215 -4.89 -19.28 -14.20
C ARG A 215 -3.82 -18.21 -14.39
N MET A 216 -4.20 -16.92 -14.37
CA MET A 216 -3.25 -15.81 -14.47
C MET A 216 -2.18 -15.89 -13.36
N LEU A 217 -2.58 -16.16 -12.12
CA LEU A 217 -1.64 -16.29 -11.00
C LEU A 217 -0.69 -17.48 -11.20
N ALA A 218 -1.23 -18.63 -11.65
CA ALA A 218 -0.45 -19.85 -11.85
C ALA A 218 0.65 -19.70 -12.92
N GLU A 219 0.47 -18.86 -13.93
CA GLU A 219 1.50 -18.56 -14.94
C GLU A 219 2.79 -17.96 -14.34
N LYS A 220 2.69 -17.36 -13.15
CA LYS A 220 3.82 -16.84 -12.38
C LYS A 220 4.10 -17.62 -11.10
N GLY A 221 3.57 -18.83 -10.96
CA GLY A 221 3.73 -19.66 -9.76
C GLY A 221 3.13 -19.03 -8.50
N CYS A 222 2.20 -18.09 -8.66
CA CYS A 222 1.45 -17.47 -7.57
C CYS A 222 0.13 -18.22 -7.35
N TYR A 223 -0.36 -18.19 -6.11
CA TYR A 223 -1.57 -18.92 -5.74
C TYR A 223 -2.54 -18.02 -4.98
N GLN A 224 -3.82 -18.28 -5.17
CA GLN A 224 -4.87 -17.60 -4.43
C GLN A 224 -4.94 -18.09 -2.98
N LYS A 225 -5.14 -17.17 -2.04
CA LYS A 225 -5.43 -17.48 -0.65
C LYS A 225 -6.92 -17.77 -0.48
N ARG A 226 -7.31 -19.05 -0.52
CA ARG A 226 -8.71 -19.49 -0.50
C ARG A 226 -9.53 -18.95 0.68
N SER A 227 -8.92 -18.81 1.87
CA SER A 227 -9.59 -18.26 3.06
C SER A 227 -9.97 -16.78 2.93
N LYS A 228 -9.44 -16.06 1.94
CA LYS A 228 -9.73 -14.66 1.64
C LYS A 228 -10.49 -14.47 0.32
N LEU A 229 -11.04 -15.52 -0.25
CA LEU A 229 -11.99 -15.42 -1.35
C LEU A 229 -13.35 -15.01 -0.79
N HIS A 230 -13.79 -13.81 -1.11
CA HIS A 230 -15.06 -13.28 -0.63
C HIS A 230 -15.91 -12.78 -1.79
N VAL A 231 -17.15 -13.27 -1.81
CA VAL A 231 -18.21 -12.77 -2.68
C VAL A 231 -19.12 -11.89 -1.83
N ARG A 232 -19.31 -10.65 -2.22
CA ARG A 232 -20.17 -9.70 -1.52
C ARG A 232 -21.21 -9.12 -2.47
N ARG A 233 -22.45 -8.97 -1.98
CA ARG A 233 -23.57 -8.39 -2.72
C ARG A 233 -24.14 -7.21 -1.99
N ARG A 234 -24.62 -6.21 -2.72
CA ARG A 234 -25.30 -5.07 -2.12
C ARG A 234 -26.58 -5.53 -1.42
N GLY A 235 -26.79 -5.03 -0.20
CA GLY A 235 -27.95 -5.44 0.61
C GLY A 235 -27.82 -6.78 1.33
N GLN A 236 -26.65 -7.45 1.20
CA GLN A 236 -26.41 -8.71 1.90
C GLN A 236 -26.27 -8.46 3.41
N THR A 237 -27.00 -9.26 4.20
CA THR A 237 -26.80 -9.41 5.64
C THR A 237 -25.95 -10.65 5.90
N LEU A 238 -25.09 -10.59 6.91
CA LEU A 238 -24.35 -11.76 7.40
C LEU A 238 -24.75 -12.00 8.85
N LYS A 239 -24.94 -13.27 9.21
CA LYS A 239 -25.12 -13.65 10.61
C LYS A 239 -23.81 -13.43 11.36
N VAL A 240 -23.83 -12.47 12.30
CA VAL A 240 -22.75 -12.24 13.24
C VAL A 240 -23.24 -12.68 14.61
N LYS A 241 -22.80 -13.87 15.04
CA LYS A 241 -23.33 -14.55 16.25
C LYS A 241 -24.83 -14.88 16.08
N VAL A 242 -25.72 -14.15 16.73
CA VAL A 242 -27.17 -14.39 16.73
C VAL A 242 -27.94 -13.30 15.95
N ILE A 243 -27.28 -12.23 15.51
CA ILE A 243 -27.92 -11.06 14.92
C ILE A 243 -27.53 -10.96 13.44
N ASP A 244 -28.51 -10.72 12.57
CA ASP A 244 -28.25 -10.37 11.17
C ASP A 244 -27.71 -8.94 11.09
N GLU A 245 -26.44 -8.79 10.75
CA GLU A 245 -25.78 -7.49 10.60
C GLU A 245 -25.63 -7.13 9.12
N PHE A 246 -26.05 -5.92 8.78
CA PHE A 246 -25.82 -5.37 7.44
C PHE A 246 -24.34 -5.14 7.21
N VAL A 247 -23.77 -5.83 6.22
CA VAL A 247 -22.36 -5.69 5.85
C VAL A 247 -22.26 -4.80 4.62
N PRO A 248 -21.67 -3.59 4.77
CA PRO A 248 -21.49 -2.71 3.63
C PRO A 248 -20.48 -3.31 2.63
N LEU A 249 -20.74 -3.10 1.32
CA LEU A 249 -19.74 -3.38 0.30
C LEU A 249 -18.53 -2.49 0.49
N THR A 250 -17.37 -3.10 0.68
CA THR A 250 -16.10 -2.39 0.87
C THR A 250 -15.01 -2.94 -0.05
N VAL A 251 -14.17 -2.02 -0.54
CA VAL A 251 -12.94 -2.33 -1.26
C VAL A 251 -11.81 -1.57 -0.56
N THR A 252 -10.72 -2.25 -0.23
CA THR A 252 -9.60 -1.70 0.56
C THR A 252 -10.04 -0.95 1.82
N GLY A 253 -11.10 -1.44 2.46
CA GLY A 253 -11.66 -0.86 3.70
C GLY A 253 -12.51 0.39 3.51
N LEU A 254 -12.85 0.78 2.29
CA LEU A 254 -13.73 1.90 1.98
C LEU A 254 -15.07 1.40 1.41
N THR A 255 -16.17 2.03 1.81
CA THR A 255 -17.51 1.74 1.26
C THR A 255 -17.63 2.26 -0.16
N ILE A 256 -18.31 1.50 -1.03
CA ILE A 256 -18.48 1.79 -2.47
C ILE A 256 -19.94 1.93 -2.87
N PHE A 257 -20.80 2.37 -1.95
CA PHE A 257 -22.23 2.55 -2.24
C PHE A 257 -22.51 3.60 -3.30
N ASN A 258 -21.68 4.65 -3.32
CA ASN A 258 -21.74 5.75 -4.26
C ASN A 258 -20.51 5.75 -5.14
N GLN A 259 -20.50 6.60 -6.17
CA GLN A 259 -19.34 6.85 -7.02
C GLN A 259 -18.12 7.30 -6.19
N VAL A 260 -18.35 7.99 -5.08
CA VAL A 260 -17.31 8.47 -4.16
C VAL A 260 -17.16 7.46 -3.02
N PRO A 261 -15.98 6.84 -2.85
CA PRO A 261 -15.73 5.94 -1.74
C PRO A 261 -15.83 6.65 -0.39
N GLY A 262 -16.37 5.93 0.61
CA GLY A 262 -16.59 6.50 1.94
C GLY A 262 -15.96 5.66 3.05
N ILE A 263 -15.80 6.26 4.23
CA ILE A 263 -15.38 5.55 5.43
C ILE A 263 -16.59 4.83 6.06
N PRO A 264 -16.49 3.55 6.47
CA PRO A 264 -17.56 2.84 7.17
C PRO A 264 -18.06 3.58 8.41
N LYS A 265 -19.39 3.55 8.66
CA LYS A 265 -20.03 4.28 9.78
C LYS A 265 -19.38 3.96 11.14
N ALA A 266 -19.07 2.69 11.39
CA ALA A 266 -18.43 2.25 12.64
C ALA A 266 -17.03 2.89 12.81
N GLU A 267 -16.23 2.94 11.75
CA GLU A 267 -14.90 3.57 11.78
C GLU A 267 -15.00 5.08 12.02
N ARG A 268 -15.94 5.77 11.37
CA ARG A 268 -16.20 7.21 11.62
C ARG A 268 -16.54 7.48 13.08
N LYS A 269 -17.44 6.66 13.69
CA LYS A 269 -17.76 6.75 15.12
C LYS A 269 -16.53 6.54 15.99
N ALA A 270 -15.71 5.53 15.69
CA ALA A 270 -14.50 5.24 16.45
C ALA A 270 -13.42 6.34 16.32
N ILE A 271 -13.35 7.05 15.18
CA ILE A 271 -12.44 8.21 15.02
C ILE A 271 -12.93 9.37 15.88
N ARG A 272 -14.23 9.69 15.86
CA ARG A 272 -14.80 10.75 16.70
C ARG A 272 -14.60 10.46 18.20
N ALA A 273 -14.85 9.22 18.63
CA ALA A 273 -14.65 8.80 20.00
C ALA A 273 -13.18 8.93 20.45
N ALA A 274 -12.24 8.56 19.56
CA ALA A 274 -10.81 8.68 19.87
C ALA A 274 -10.34 10.14 20.00
N VAL A 275 -10.90 11.07 19.21
CA VAL A 275 -10.63 12.51 19.38
C VAL A 275 -11.21 13.01 20.70
N LYS A 276 -12.44 12.65 21.03
CA LYS A 276 -13.07 13.02 22.31
C LYS A 276 -12.28 12.48 23.50
N GLN A 277 -11.84 11.22 23.45
CA GLN A 277 -10.99 10.63 24.49
C GLN A 277 -9.69 11.43 24.73
N LEU A 278 -9.05 11.94 23.64
CA LEU A 278 -7.86 12.78 23.79
C LEU A 278 -8.17 14.12 24.45
N GLU A 279 -9.32 14.72 24.13
CA GLU A 279 -9.78 15.96 24.76
C GLU A 279 -10.08 15.74 26.25
N ASP A 280 -10.81 14.68 26.59
CA ASP A 280 -11.13 14.34 27.98
C ASP A 280 -9.86 14.08 28.80
N GLN A 281 -8.88 13.35 28.25
CA GLN A 281 -7.60 13.12 28.93
C GLN A 281 -6.83 14.42 29.16
N ALA A 282 -6.84 15.35 28.20
CA ALA A 282 -6.20 16.67 28.38
C ALA A 282 -6.91 17.53 29.44
N GLU A 283 -8.25 17.51 29.47
CA GLU A 283 -9.05 18.20 30.50
C GLU A 283 -8.74 17.66 31.90
N HIS A 284 -8.43 16.35 32.02
CA HIS A 284 -7.98 15.73 33.27
C HIS A 284 -6.48 15.88 33.56
N GLY A 285 -5.80 16.77 32.85
CA GLY A 285 -4.42 17.18 33.12
C GLY A 285 -3.32 16.37 32.44
N ALA A 286 -3.66 15.47 31.50
CA ALA A 286 -2.65 14.77 30.72
C ALA A 286 -1.84 15.75 29.86
N SER A 287 -0.50 15.65 29.91
CA SER A 287 0.40 16.46 29.11
C SER A 287 0.39 16.05 27.64
N TRP A 288 0.76 16.96 26.73
CA TRP A 288 0.86 16.63 25.30
C TRP A 288 1.84 15.48 25.03
N ILE A 289 2.93 15.38 25.77
CA ILE A 289 3.92 14.28 25.64
C ILE A 289 3.25 12.92 25.86
N GLN A 290 2.36 12.83 26.83
CA GLN A 290 1.59 11.60 27.11
C GLN A 290 0.55 11.30 26.03
N LEU A 291 -0.08 12.34 25.47
CA LEU A 291 -1.14 12.23 24.45
C LEU A 291 -0.60 12.00 23.04
N GLU A 292 0.62 12.45 22.74
CA GLU A 292 1.18 12.47 21.39
C GLU A 292 1.15 11.09 20.66
N PRO A 293 1.50 9.96 21.29
CA PRO A 293 1.48 8.66 20.60
C PRO A 293 0.06 8.26 20.13
N LEU A 294 -0.96 8.57 20.93
CA LEU A 294 -2.35 8.34 20.56
C LEU A 294 -2.82 9.36 19.51
N ALA A 295 -2.51 10.64 19.72
CA ALA A 295 -2.84 11.74 18.81
C ALA A 295 -2.28 11.50 17.40
N ARG A 296 -1.04 11.01 17.28
CA ARG A 296 -0.41 10.66 16.01
C ARG A 296 -1.17 9.55 15.29
N ARG A 297 -1.59 8.50 16.00
CA ARG A 297 -2.42 7.42 15.44
C ARG A 297 -3.80 7.91 15.00
N VAL A 298 -4.43 8.75 15.80
CA VAL A 298 -5.75 9.35 15.50
C VAL A 298 -5.64 10.27 14.29
N MET A 299 -4.56 11.08 14.18
CA MET A 299 -4.31 11.94 13.01
C MET A 299 -4.20 11.13 11.71
N GLY A 300 -3.53 9.97 11.72
CA GLY A 300 -3.49 9.07 10.57
C GLY A 300 -4.89 8.58 10.14
N ARG A 301 -5.77 8.30 11.10
CA ARG A 301 -7.17 7.91 10.83
C ARG A 301 -8.01 9.09 10.31
N ILE A 302 -7.78 10.30 10.84
CA ILE A 302 -8.41 11.54 10.33
C ILE A 302 -7.97 11.81 8.89
N GLY A 303 -6.70 11.56 8.54
CA GLY A 303 -6.20 11.66 7.17
C GLY A 303 -6.98 10.82 6.15
N ARG A 304 -7.51 9.65 6.56
CA ARG A 304 -8.41 8.84 5.71
C ARG A 304 -9.76 9.52 5.47
N LEU A 305 -10.33 10.20 6.49
CA LEU A 305 -11.57 10.99 6.31
C LEU A 305 -11.36 12.12 5.32
N ILE A 306 -10.24 12.83 5.44
CA ILE A 306 -9.86 13.92 4.52
C ILE A 306 -9.70 13.38 3.08
N ALA A 307 -9.00 12.27 2.92
CA ALA A 307 -8.82 11.63 1.61
C ALA A 307 -10.13 11.22 0.94
N CYS A 308 -11.17 10.90 1.74
CA CYS A 308 -12.52 10.61 1.26
C CYS A 308 -13.43 11.85 1.21
N ALA A 309 -12.88 13.06 1.31
CA ALA A 309 -13.63 14.33 1.34
C ALA A 309 -14.80 14.33 2.37
N HIS A 310 -14.64 13.61 3.50
CA HIS A 310 -15.68 13.54 4.51
C HIS A 310 -15.67 14.81 5.38
N PRO A 311 -16.84 15.46 5.65
CA PRO A 311 -16.92 16.72 6.40
C PRO A 311 -16.25 16.69 7.79
N ASP A 312 -16.26 15.54 8.46
CA ASP A 312 -15.59 15.39 9.75
C ASP A 312 -14.05 15.48 9.65
N GLY A 313 -13.46 15.27 8.48
CA GLY A 313 -12.01 15.19 8.31
C GLY A 313 -11.30 16.47 8.80
N GLU A 314 -11.61 17.60 8.16
CA GLU A 314 -11.00 18.88 8.52
C GLU A 314 -11.43 19.35 9.92
N ARG A 315 -12.70 19.15 10.29
CA ARG A 315 -13.21 19.50 11.61
C ARG A 315 -12.45 18.79 12.75
N LEU A 316 -12.26 17.48 12.65
CA LEU A 316 -11.56 16.70 13.66
C LEU A 316 -10.05 17.00 13.67
N LYS A 317 -9.44 17.30 12.52
CA LYS A 317 -8.05 17.76 12.43
C LYS A 317 -7.85 19.09 13.16
N GLN A 318 -8.73 20.07 12.94
CA GLN A 318 -8.69 21.36 13.63
C GLN A 318 -8.81 21.20 15.16
N ARG A 319 -9.75 20.33 15.64
CA ARG A 319 -9.89 20.01 17.07
C ARG A 319 -8.58 19.47 17.66
N LEU A 320 -7.94 18.53 16.97
CA LEU A 320 -6.70 17.93 17.44
C LEU A 320 -5.51 18.93 17.42
N HIS A 321 -5.47 19.84 16.45
CA HIS A 321 -4.48 20.93 16.43
C HIS A 321 -4.71 21.94 17.56
N ALA A 322 -5.97 22.31 17.82
CA ALA A 322 -6.32 23.19 18.95
C ALA A 322 -5.96 22.57 20.30
N LEU A 323 -6.18 21.26 20.46
CA LEU A 323 -5.78 20.51 21.63
C LEU A 323 -4.25 20.58 21.86
N LYS A 324 -3.48 20.35 20.81
CA LYS A 324 -2.01 20.47 20.86
C LYS A 324 -1.57 21.85 21.28
N ALA A 325 -2.12 22.90 20.68
CA ALA A 325 -1.77 24.29 20.97
C ALA A 325 -2.08 24.64 22.45
N ARG A 326 -3.26 24.28 22.95
CA ARG A 326 -3.65 24.51 24.36
C ARG A 326 -2.71 23.80 25.32
N SER A 327 -2.36 22.55 25.06
CA SER A 327 -1.45 21.77 25.91
C SER A 327 -0.03 22.33 25.93
N GLN A 328 0.44 22.95 24.84
CA GLN A 328 1.75 23.61 24.76
C GLN A 328 1.75 24.92 25.55
N VAL A 329 0.71 25.74 25.44
CA VAL A 329 0.56 26.98 26.22
C VAL A 329 0.50 26.69 27.71
N ALA A 330 -0.25 25.67 28.14
CA ALA A 330 -0.32 25.26 29.54
C ALA A 330 1.04 24.79 30.08
N LEU A 331 1.87 24.18 29.28
CA LEU A 331 3.25 23.80 29.65
C LEU A 331 4.12 25.03 29.86
N LEU A 332 4.08 25.99 28.95
CA LEU A 332 4.86 27.25 29.07
C LEU A 332 4.43 28.09 30.27
N GLY A 333 3.12 28.16 30.56
CA GLY A 333 2.59 28.84 31.75
C GLY A 333 3.05 28.19 33.07
N ARG A 334 3.13 26.87 33.13
CA ARG A 334 3.70 26.17 34.30
C ARG A 334 5.21 26.39 34.46
N TYR A 335 5.95 26.47 33.36
CA TYR A 335 7.40 26.82 33.41
C TYR A 335 7.63 28.25 33.87
N ALA A 336 6.82 29.20 33.42
CA ALA A 336 6.92 30.60 33.85
C ALA A 336 6.57 30.76 35.34
N ALA A 337 5.54 30.03 35.83
CA ALA A 337 5.16 30.04 37.24
C ALA A 337 6.14 29.29 38.18
N ALA A 338 6.99 28.43 37.63
CA ALA A 338 7.98 27.67 38.41
C ALA A 338 9.37 28.36 38.49
N GLN A 339 9.58 29.49 37.84
CA GLN A 339 10.80 30.32 38.03
C GLN A 339 10.56 31.20 39.27
N PRO A 340 11.37 31.08 40.35
CA PRO A 340 11.29 32.01 41.48
C PRO A 340 11.68 33.40 40.96
N GLU A 341 10.87 34.41 41.33
CA GLU A 341 11.25 35.79 41.17
C GLU A 341 12.65 36.00 41.79
N SER A 342 13.69 36.10 40.94
CA SER A 342 14.99 36.53 41.39
C SER A 342 14.83 37.95 41.84
N ALA A 343 14.78 38.14 43.17
CA ALA A 343 14.83 39.44 43.80
C ALA A 343 16.08 40.19 43.31
N PHE A 344 15.89 41.08 42.41
CA PHE A 344 16.84 42.21 42.25
C PHE A 344 16.53 43.19 43.39
N SER A 345 17.16 42.99 44.51
CA SER A 345 17.40 44.05 45.46
C SER A 345 18.60 44.83 44.93
N VAL A 346 18.31 46.01 44.41
CA VAL A 346 19.34 47.08 44.18
C VAL A 346 19.54 47.73 45.52
N GLU A 347 20.73 47.60 46.12
CA GLU A 347 21.34 48.54 47.02
C GLU A 347 22.33 49.42 46.26
#